data_e112b52fcb1bac5be6ea5adcd05fd9ca
#
_entry.id   e112b52fcb1bac5be6ea5adcd05fd9ca
#
_cell.length_a   1.000
_cell.length_b   1.000
_cell.length_c   1.000
_cell.angle_alpha   90.00
_cell.angle_beta   90.00
_cell.angle_gamma   90.00
#
_symmetry.space_group_name_H-M   'P 1'
#
loop_
_entity.id
_entity.type
_entity.pdbx_description
1 polymer ?
#
loop_
_entity_poly.entity_id
_entity_poly.type
_entity_poly.pdbx_seq_one_letter_code
_entity_poly.pdbx_strand_id
1 'polypeptide(L)'
;MKLSPSFEDFERGWAQGRNQLVHARLAADLDTPVSLMLKLAEARSDTFILESVTGGEVRGRYSVVGMKPDLIWRCHGTGSEINREARFDAQAFKPLDGHPLDTLRALIAESRIDMPADLPPIAAGLFGYLGYDMIRLVETLPDVNPDPIGLPDAVLMRPSVVAVLDGVKGEVTVVAPAWAASGLSARAAYAQAAERVMDALRDLDRAPPALRDLGEIAPVGEAKSNFSHDGYKAAVEKAKDYIRAGDIFQVVPSQRWAQRFELPPFALYRSLRRTNPSPFMFFFNFGGYQVIGASPEILVRLRDGEVTIRPIAGTRKRGATPEEDRALEADLLADKKELAEHLMLLDLGRNDVGRVAKLGTVRPTEKFIIERYSHVMHIVSNVVGEIAEGEDALSALLAGLPAGTVSGAPKVRAMEIIDELEPEKRGVYGGGVGYFAANGEMDFCIALRTAVLKDETLYIQAGGGVVYDSDPEAEYQETVNKSRALRRAAEDAGLFARRGNG
;
A
#
# COMPACT_ATOMS: atom_id res chain seq x y z
N MET A 1 25.09 -18.92 -15.03
CA MET A 1 24.01 -17.90 -14.93
C MET A 1 24.45 -16.67 -15.71
N LYS A 2 23.56 -16.04 -16.51
CA LYS A 2 23.89 -14.90 -17.36
C LYS A 2 23.33 -13.63 -16.73
N LEU A 3 24.21 -12.64 -16.53
CA LEU A 3 23.81 -11.27 -16.17
C LEU A 3 23.33 -10.53 -17.42
N SER A 4 22.34 -9.68 -17.28
CA SER A 4 21.79 -8.81 -18.32
C SER A 4 21.66 -7.39 -17.77
N PRO A 5 21.96 -6.35 -18.58
CA PRO A 5 22.57 -6.42 -19.92
C PRO A 5 24.02 -6.90 -19.90
N SER A 6 24.64 -7.02 -21.09
CA SER A 6 26.10 -7.18 -21.19
C SER A 6 26.81 -5.93 -20.68
N PHE A 7 28.10 -6.05 -20.32
CA PHE A 7 28.85 -4.86 -19.89
C PHE A 7 28.92 -3.78 -20.99
N GLU A 8 29.08 -4.19 -22.24
CA GLU A 8 29.15 -3.29 -23.39
C GLU A 8 27.85 -2.51 -23.59
N ASP A 9 26.69 -3.15 -23.40
CA ASP A 9 25.39 -2.48 -23.50
C ASP A 9 25.18 -1.51 -22.33
N PHE A 10 25.53 -1.94 -21.10
CA PHE A 10 25.52 -1.11 -19.92
C PHE A 10 26.42 0.13 -20.07
N GLU A 11 27.66 -0.04 -20.53
CA GLU A 11 28.63 1.03 -20.71
C GLU A 11 28.13 2.08 -21.71
N ARG A 12 27.48 1.66 -22.81
CA ARG A 12 26.89 2.60 -23.78
C ARG A 12 25.82 3.49 -23.16
N GLY A 13 24.93 2.92 -22.34
CA GLY A 13 23.93 3.69 -21.64
C GLY A 13 24.52 4.61 -20.58
N TRP A 14 25.51 4.11 -19.84
CA TRP A 14 26.20 4.86 -18.79
C TRP A 14 26.96 6.06 -19.33
N ALA A 15 27.63 5.93 -20.49
CA ALA A 15 28.32 7.02 -21.16
C ALA A 15 27.39 8.16 -21.60
N GLN A 16 26.09 7.89 -21.74
CA GLN A 16 25.06 8.87 -22.03
C GLN A 16 24.44 9.50 -20.76
N GLY A 17 24.99 9.20 -19.56
CA GLY A 17 24.46 9.69 -18.29
C GLY A 17 23.13 9.05 -17.87
N ARG A 18 22.74 7.92 -18.48
CA ARG A 18 21.48 7.23 -18.14
C ARG A 18 21.68 6.27 -16.97
N ASN A 19 20.73 6.28 -16.04
CA ASN A 19 20.64 5.25 -15.03
C ASN A 19 20.41 3.88 -15.68
N GLN A 20 20.98 2.85 -15.12
CA GLN A 20 20.97 1.48 -15.64
C GLN A 20 20.53 0.50 -14.56
N LEU A 21 20.33 -0.75 -14.93
CA LEU A 21 20.16 -1.85 -13.97
C LEU A 21 20.89 -3.09 -14.49
N VAL A 22 21.27 -3.97 -13.56
CA VAL A 22 21.79 -5.31 -13.85
C VAL A 22 20.83 -6.33 -13.24
N HIS A 23 20.49 -7.38 -13.97
CA HIS A 23 19.60 -8.41 -13.47
C HIS A 23 20.01 -9.82 -13.90
N ALA A 24 19.50 -10.81 -13.19
CA ALA A 24 19.60 -12.22 -13.55
C ALA A 24 18.29 -12.93 -13.21
N ARG A 25 17.99 -13.99 -13.96
CA ARG A 25 16.84 -14.86 -13.75
C ARG A 25 17.26 -16.27 -13.36
N LEU A 26 16.44 -16.88 -12.52
CA LEU A 26 16.58 -18.29 -12.14
C LEU A 26 15.20 -18.92 -12.04
N ALA A 27 15.14 -20.23 -12.27
CA ALA A 27 13.95 -21.02 -11.96
C ALA A 27 13.75 -21.05 -10.44
N ALA A 28 12.54 -20.84 -9.99
CA ALA A 28 12.18 -20.71 -8.59
C ALA A 28 10.80 -21.35 -8.30
N ASP A 29 10.54 -22.48 -8.91
CA ASP A 29 9.32 -23.27 -8.76
C ASP A 29 9.11 -23.82 -7.33
N LEU A 30 10.17 -23.87 -6.52
CA LEU A 30 10.14 -24.26 -5.11
C LEU A 30 10.04 -23.08 -4.15
N ASP A 31 10.13 -21.84 -4.64
CA ASP A 31 10.09 -20.66 -3.81
C ASP A 31 8.70 -20.01 -3.76
N THR A 32 8.43 -19.37 -2.63
CA THR A 32 7.22 -18.59 -2.38
C THR A 32 7.61 -17.16 -2.02
N PRO A 33 6.70 -16.16 -2.10
CA PRO A 33 6.99 -14.81 -1.62
C PRO A 33 7.48 -14.78 -0.18
N VAL A 34 6.93 -15.66 0.68
CA VAL A 34 7.34 -15.79 2.08
C VAL A 34 8.76 -16.35 2.18
N SER A 35 9.12 -17.38 1.40
CA SER A 35 10.49 -17.94 1.44
C SER A 35 11.52 -16.93 0.94
N LEU A 36 11.18 -16.12 -0.09
CA LEU A 36 12.04 -15.04 -0.56
C LEU A 36 12.31 -14.03 0.56
N MET A 37 11.24 -13.54 1.22
CA MET A 37 11.40 -12.58 2.31
C MET A 37 12.26 -13.15 3.45
N LEU A 38 12.05 -14.39 3.86
CA LEU A 38 12.81 -15.06 4.91
C LEU A 38 14.30 -15.22 4.55
N LYS A 39 14.60 -15.59 3.30
CA LYS A 39 15.97 -15.80 2.83
C LYS A 39 16.73 -14.49 2.61
N LEU A 40 16.06 -13.45 2.12
CA LEU A 40 16.70 -12.23 1.63
C LEU A 40 16.66 -11.06 2.63
N ALA A 41 15.56 -10.92 3.38
CA ALA A 41 15.22 -9.63 3.95
C ALA A 41 14.72 -9.63 5.41
N GLU A 42 14.21 -10.74 5.96
CA GLU A 42 13.55 -10.75 7.28
C GLU A 42 14.44 -10.22 8.41
N ALA A 43 15.73 -10.53 8.38
CA ALA A 43 16.66 -10.12 9.43
C ALA A 43 17.16 -8.66 9.28
N ARG A 44 16.64 -7.90 8.30
CA ARG A 44 17.12 -6.55 7.97
C ARG A 44 16.03 -5.52 8.20
N SER A 45 16.42 -4.31 8.61
CA SER A 45 15.57 -3.13 8.50
C SER A 45 15.50 -2.62 7.05
N ASP A 46 14.58 -1.72 6.80
CA ASP A 46 14.39 -1.03 5.53
C ASP A 46 14.19 -2.02 4.37
N THR A 47 13.22 -2.90 4.59
CA THR A 47 12.84 -3.97 3.66
C THR A 47 11.35 -4.02 3.49
N PHE A 48 10.91 -4.61 2.38
CA PHE A 48 9.48 -4.80 2.14
C PHE A 48 9.20 -6.06 1.31
N ILE A 49 7.98 -6.51 1.41
CA ILE A 49 7.35 -7.41 0.45
C ILE A 49 6.02 -6.81 0.00
N LEU A 50 5.79 -6.82 -1.32
CA LEU A 50 4.50 -6.54 -1.95
C LEU A 50 4.08 -7.79 -2.71
N GLU A 51 2.86 -8.24 -2.51
CA GLU A 51 2.32 -9.38 -3.26
C GLU A 51 0.83 -9.19 -3.53
N SER A 52 0.34 -9.86 -4.57
CA SER A 52 -1.07 -10.02 -4.82
C SER A 52 -1.41 -11.51 -4.67
N VAL A 53 -2.33 -11.84 -3.77
CA VAL A 53 -2.66 -13.24 -3.44
C VAL A 53 -3.93 -13.70 -4.16
N THR A 54 -4.72 -12.76 -4.69
CA THR A 54 -5.99 -13.05 -5.36
C THR A 54 -6.02 -12.44 -6.76
N GLY A 55 -6.58 -13.15 -7.75
CA GLY A 55 -6.83 -12.58 -9.07
C GLY A 55 -6.27 -13.34 -10.28
N GLY A 56 -5.66 -14.50 -10.09
CA GLY A 56 -5.22 -15.39 -11.20
C GLY A 56 -4.06 -14.81 -12.03
N GLU A 57 -3.98 -15.17 -13.32
CA GLU A 57 -2.85 -14.83 -14.20
C GLU A 57 -2.68 -13.34 -14.49
N VAL A 58 -3.75 -12.55 -14.37
CA VAL A 58 -3.73 -11.11 -14.69
C VAL A 58 -3.50 -10.24 -13.45
N ARG A 59 -4.05 -10.66 -12.31
CA ARG A 59 -3.85 -10.03 -11.01
C ARG A 59 -3.16 -11.07 -10.12
N GLY A 60 -2.09 -10.70 -9.43
CA GLY A 60 -1.40 -11.65 -8.56
C GLY A 60 -0.21 -12.36 -9.19
N ARG A 61 0.21 -11.92 -10.37
CA ARG A 61 1.33 -12.54 -11.07
C ARG A 61 2.66 -12.31 -10.38
N TYR A 62 2.91 -11.06 -9.94
CA TYR A 62 4.20 -10.66 -9.39
C TYR A 62 4.14 -10.47 -7.89
N SER A 63 5.15 -11.02 -7.20
CA SER A 63 5.47 -10.69 -5.81
C SER A 63 6.88 -10.13 -5.76
N VAL A 64 7.11 -9.11 -4.92
CA VAL A 64 8.36 -8.37 -4.92
C VAL A 64 8.89 -8.20 -3.52
N VAL A 65 10.18 -8.49 -3.33
CA VAL A 65 10.94 -8.21 -2.11
C VAL A 65 12.00 -7.17 -2.43
N GLY A 66 12.01 -6.05 -1.70
CA GLY A 66 13.03 -5.02 -1.80
C GLY A 66 13.86 -4.89 -0.52
N MET A 67 15.15 -4.59 -0.69
CA MET A 67 16.08 -4.51 0.44
C MET A 67 17.28 -3.59 0.17
N LYS A 68 18.00 -3.28 1.26
CA LYS A 68 19.26 -2.52 1.24
C LYS A 68 19.09 -1.19 0.49
N PRO A 69 18.14 -0.31 0.88
CA PRO A 69 17.92 0.93 0.16
C PRO A 69 19.21 1.76 0.14
N ASP A 70 19.52 2.35 -1.01
CA ASP A 70 20.58 3.33 -1.14
C ASP A 70 20.11 4.72 -0.71
N LEU A 71 18.80 4.89 -0.62
CA LEU A 71 18.16 6.14 -0.29
C LEU A 71 16.80 5.91 0.39
N ILE A 72 16.50 6.74 1.41
CA ILE A 72 15.18 6.85 2.04
C ILE A 72 14.80 8.32 2.10
N TRP A 73 13.63 8.65 1.57
CA TRP A 73 12.99 9.95 1.69
C TRP A 73 11.82 9.87 2.66
N ARG A 74 11.64 10.88 3.52
CA ARG A 74 10.49 10.97 4.41
C ARG A 74 9.97 12.40 4.56
N CYS A 75 8.68 12.51 4.89
CA CYS A 75 7.96 13.78 5.08
C CYS A 75 7.38 13.86 6.48
N HIS A 76 7.46 15.04 7.10
CA HIS A 76 6.81 15.39 8.35
C HIS A 76 6.18 16.78 8.19
N GLY A 77 4.86 16.85 8.18
CA GLY A 77 4.13 18.11 7.96
C GLY A 77 4.59 18.80 6.67
N THR A 78 5.11 20.00 6.79
CA THR A 78 5.59 20.81 5.66
C THR A 78 7.09 20.65 5.37
N GLY A 79 7.78 19.75 6.05
CA GLY A 79 9.21 19.47 5.86
C GLY A 79 9.46 18.09 5.29
N SER A 80 10.55 17.95 4.53
CA SER A 80 11.03 16.67 4.05
C SER A 80 12.53 16.50 4.29
N GLU A 81 12.96 15.27 4.40
CA GLU A 81 14.36 14.92 4.61
C GLU A 81 14.73 13.64 3.86
N ILE A 82 16.01 13.48 3.60
CA ILE A 82 16.53 12.37 2.82
C ILE A 82 17.76 11.77 3.48
N ASN A 83 17.84 10.45 3.51
CA ASN A 83 19.04 9.70 3.86
C ASN A 83 19.60 9.04 2.59
N ARG A 84 20.72 9.52 2.08
CA ARG A 84 21.42 8.95 0.92
C ARG A 84 22.53 7.95 1.33
N GLU A 85 22.66 7.71 2.62
CA GLU A 85 23.62 6.78 3.22
C GLU A 85 22.93 5.62 3.93
N ALA A 86 21.64 5.36 3.61
CA ALA A 86 20.77 4.42 4.32
C ALA A 86 21.35 2.99 4.42
N ARG A 87 22.21 2.59 3.49
CA ARG A 87 22.93 1.30 3.56
C ARG A 87 23.96 1.20 4.68
N PHE A 88 24.46 2.33 5.18
CA PHE A 88 25.60 2.41 6.10
C PHE A 88 25.20 3.05 7.43
N ASP A 89 24.35 4.08 7.36
CA ASP A 89 23.87 4.82 8.53
C ASP A 89 22.37 5.09 8.40
N ALA A 90 21.58 4.38 9.18
CA ALA A 90 20.12 4.51 9.20
C ALA A 90 19.63 5.87 9.74
N GLN A 91 20.52 6.67 10.37
CA GLN A 91 20.17 7.95 10.97
C GLN A 91 20.69 9.17 10.19
N ALA A 92 21.37 8.99 9.07
CA ALA A 92 22.00 10.06 8.29
C ALA A 92 21.00 10.88 7.47
N PHE A 93 19.84 11.20 8.04
CA PHE A 93 18.85 12.05 7.40
C PHE A 93 19.31 13.51 7.38
N LYS A 94 19.12 14.14 6.22
CA LYS A 94 19.41 15.57 6.01
C LYS A 94 18.13 16.25 5.52
N PRO A 95 17.76 17.39 6.09
CA PRO A 95 16.61 18.15 5.62
C PRO A 95 16.80 18.57 4.16
N LEU A 96 15.71 18.61 3.43
CA LEU A 96 15.65 19.11 2.06
C LEU A 96 15.00 20.49 2.05
N ASP A 97 15.57 21.40 1.28
CA ASP A 97 14.96 22.70 1.05
C ASP A 97 13.80 22.60 0.04
N GLY A 98 12.76 23.38 0.28
CA GLY A 98 11.61 23.47 -0.61
C GLY A 98 10.40 22.66 -0.14
N HIS A 99 9.34 22.73 -0.94
CA HIS A 99 8.08 22.04 -0.62
C HIS A 99 8.23 20.52 -0.74
N PRO A 100 7.70 19.70 0.19
CA PRO A 100 7.86 18.24 0.16
C PRO A 100 7.46 17.57 -1.15
N LEU A 101 6.40 18.05 -1.80
CA LEU A 101 5.97 17.52 -3.09
C LEU A 101 6.97 17.80 -4.23
N ASP A 102 7.68 18.93 -4.18
CA ASP A 102 8.69 19.27 -5.19
C ASP A 102 9.95 18.42 -4.98
N THR A 103 10.36 18.23 -3.72
CA THR A 103 11.49 17.33 -3.40
C THR A 103 11.19 15.89 -3.80
N LEU A 104 9.94 15.44 -3.62
CA LEU A 104 9.51 14.10 -4.05
C LEU A 104 9.47 13.99 -5.57
N ARG A 105 8.97 14.99 -6.32
CA ARG A 105 9.02 15.00 -7.80
C ARG A 105 10.46 14.91 -8.31
N ALA A 106 11.36 15.69 -7.72
CA ALA A 106 12.77 15.64 -8.08
C ALA A 106 13.36 14.25 -7.85
N LEU A 107 12.99 13.60 -6.73
CA LEU A 107 13.45 12.24 -6.43
C LEU A 107 12.88 11.20 -7.39
N ILE A 108 11.60 11.29 -7.75
CA ILE A 108 10.98 10.41 -8.76
C ILE A 108 11.71 10.58 -10.10
N ALA A 109 11.99 11.81 -10.51
CA ALA A 109 12.73 12.10 -11.73
C ALA A 109 14.17 11.57 -11.69
N GLU A 110 14.88 11.76 -10.56
CA GLU A 110 16.23 11.22 -10.34
C GLU A 110 16.26 9.69 -10.46
N SER A 111 15.16 9.02 -10.07
CA SER A 111 15.06 7.56 -10.02
C SER A 111 14.54 6.93 -11.32
N ARG A 112 14.53 7.67 -12.43
CA ARG A 112 14.09 7.16 -13.74
C ARG A 112 15.13 6.23 -14.35
N ILE A 113 14.64 5.11 -14.91
CA ILE A 113 15.43 4.14 -15.67
C ILE A 113 14.63 3.78 -16.93
N ASP A 114 15.29 3.66 -18.07
CA ASP A 114 14.74 3.05 -19.27
C ASP A 114 14.62 1.53 -19.02
N MET A 115 13.47 1.12 -18.52
CA MET A 115 13.24 -0.27 -18.10
C MET A 115 13.25 -1.23 -19.30
N PRO A 116 13.99 -2.35 -19.23
CA PRO A 116 13.87 -3.42 -20.22
C PRO A 116 12.42 -3.92 -20.33
N ALA A 117 11.93 -4.11 -21.57
CA ALA A 117 10.56 -4.52 -21.85
C ALA A 117 10.15 -5.88 -21.25
N ASP A 118 11.13 -6.71 -20.89
CA ASP A 118 10.94 -8.02 -20.28
C ASP A 118 10.92 -8.00 -18.74
N LEU A 119 11.06 -6.81 -18.13
CA LEU A 119 10.92 -6.61 -16.69
C LEU A 119 9.60 -5.87 -16.38
N PRO A 120 8.88 -6.30 -15.34
CA PRO A 120 7.69 -5.57 -14.90
C PRO A 120 8.08 -4.21 -14.27
N PRO A 121 7.21 -3.19 -14.35
CA PRO A 121 7.48 -1.85 -13.78
C PRO A 121 7.91 -1.87 -12.32
N ILE A 122 7.36 -2.77 -11.54
CA ILE A 122 7.66 -2.96 -10.12
C ILE A 122 9.10 -3.43 -9.82
N ALA A 123 9.91 -3.74 -10.84
CA ALA A 123 11.27 -4.24 -10.65
C ALA A 123 12.28 -3.16 -10.20
N ALA A 124 11.96 -1.87 -10.31
CA ALA A 124 12.78 -0.78 -9.80
C ALA A 124 11.92 0.47 -9.55
N GLY A 125 12.28 1.28 -8.56
CA GLY A 125 11.57 2.52 -8.23
C GLY A 125 11.67 2.90 -6.76
N LEU A 126 10.69 3.67 -6.30
CA LEU A 126 10.51 4.13 -4.93
C LEU A 126 9.32 3.41 -4.32
N PHE A 127 9.48 2.80 -3.16
CA PHE A 127 8.48 1.95 -2.50
C PHE A 127 8.19 2.43 -1.08
N GLY A 128 6.91 2.45 -0.68
CA GLY A 128 6.55 2.87 0.65
C GLY A 128 5.09 3.30 0.78
N TYR A 129 4.86 4.33 1.58
CA TYR A 129 3.53 4.87 1.80
C TYR A 129 3.50 6.40 1.78
N LEU A 130 2.34 6.94 1.40
CA LEU A 130 1.91 8.31 1.65
C LEU A 130 0.70 8.22 2.57
N GLY A 131 0.81 8.71 3.81
CA GLY A 131 -0.26 8.69 4.80
C GLY A 131 -1.41 9.63 4.44
N TYR A 132 -2.49 9.54 5.21
CA TYR A 132 -3.69 10.36 5.03
C TYR A 132 -3.37 11.86 5.05
N ASP A 133 -2.50 12.29 5.97
CA ASP A 133 -2.20 13.70 6.20
C ASP A 133 -1.36 14.37 5.10
N MET A 134 -0.83 13.59 4.12
CA MET A 134 -0.17 14.14 2.92
C MET A 134 -1.11 15.03 2.09
N ILE A 135 -2.42 14.87 2.22
CA ILE A 135 -3.40 15.74 1.55
C ILE A 135 -3.34 17.18 2.04
N ARG A 136 -2.85 17.43 3.27
CA ARG A 136 -2.67 18.77 3.83
C ARG A 136 -1.63 19.61 3.09
N LEU A 137 -0.82 18.99 2.24
CA LEU A 137 0.11 19.69 1.36
C LEU A 137 -0.56 20.30 0.12
N VAL A 138 -1.80 19.91 -0.18
CA VAL A 138 -2.57 20.38 -1.36
C VAL A 138 -3.93 20.96 -1.02
N GLU A 139 -4.52 20.58 0.12
CA GLU A 139 -5.82 21.09 0.59
C GLU A 139 -5.66 21.77 1.94
N THR A 140 -6.36 22.88 2.14
CA THR A 140 -6.39 23.59 3.44
C THR A 140 -7.38 22.89 4.36
N LEU A 141 -6.88 22.18 5.37
CA LEU A 141 -7.69 21.46 6.36
C LEU A 141 -7.30 21.88 7.78
N PRO A 142 -8.22 21.78 8.76
CA PRO A 142 -7.86 21.95 10.17
C PRO A 142 -6.75 20.96 10.55
N ASP A 143 -5.84 21.37 11.44
CA ASP A 143 -4.72 20.53 11.92
C ASP A 143 -4.64 20.64 13.45
N VAL A 144 -5.71 20.18 14.12
CA VAL A 144 -5.87 20.34 15.58
C VAL A 144 -5.65 19.02 16.34
N ASN A 145 -5.72 17.88 15.66
CA ASN A 145 -5.67 16.60 16.29
C ASN A 145 -4.23 16.17 16.65
N PRO A 146 -4.02 15.55 17.83
CA PRO A 146 -2.71 14.99 18.20
C PRO A 146 -2.36 13.78 17.35
N ASP A 147 -1.06 13.56 17.18
CA ASP A 147 -0.49 12.35 16.59
C ASP A 147 0.25 11.53 17.67
N PRO A 148 -0.42 10.61 18.36
CA PRO A 148 0.21 9.82 19.43
C PRO A 148 1.14 8.71 18.91
N ILE A 149 1.07 8.34 17.63
CA ILE A 149 1.96 7.31 17.05
C ILE A 149 3.27 7.96 16.60
N GLY A 150 3.21 9.21 16.09
CA GLY A 150 4.38 9.98 15.70
C GLY A 150 5.17 9.33 14.57
N LEU A 151 4.49 8.97 13.46
CA LEU A 151 5.12 8.46 12.26
C LEU A 151 5.39 9.59 11.26
N PRO A 152 6.35 9.43 10.34
CA PRO A 152 6.39 10.28 9.15
C PRO A 152 5.06 10.22 8.39
N ASP A 153 4.63 11.35 7.82
CA ASP A 153 3.44 11.40 6.95
C ASP A 153 3.64 10.60 5.67
N ALA A 154 4.87 10.50 5.20
CA ALA A 154 5.23 9.61 4.09
C ALA A 154 6.66 9.10 4.25
N VAL A 155 6.89 7.88 3.77
CA VAL A 155 8.23 7.28 3.63
C VAL A 155 8.31 6.53 2.31
N LEU A 156 9.37 6.81 1.56
CA LEU A 156 9.68 6.10 0.32
C LEU A 156 11.14 5.62 0.34
N MET A 157 11.35 4.35 0.09
CA MET A 157 12.66 3.70 0.01
C MET A 157 13.01 3.41 -1.45
N ARG A 158 14.27 3.63 -1.84
CA ARG A 158 14.84 3.21 -3.12
C ARG A 158 15.72 1.98 -2.91
N PRO A 159 15.21 0.75 -3.12
CA PRO A 159 15.98 -0.46 -2.86
C PRO A 159 17.14 -0.57 -3.85
N SER A 160 18.31 -1.02 -3.37
CA SER A 160 19.45 -1.33 -4.22
C SER A 160 19.44 -2.77 -4.74
N VAL A 161 18.52 -3.60 -4.23
CA VAL A 161 18.22 -4.96 -4.69
C VAL A 161 16.72 -5.20 -4.62
N VAL A 162 16.18 -5.69 -5.73
CA VAL A 162 14.77 -6.11 -5.84
C VAL A 162 14.71 -7.53 -6.37
N ALA A 163 14.00 -8.41 -5.69
CA ALA A 163 13.71 -9.76 -6.16
C ALA A 163 12.23 -9.85 -6.58
N VAL A 164 11.97 -10.14 -7.84
CA VAL A 164 10.63 -10.25 -8.42
C VAL A 164 10.34 -11.72 -8.70
N LEU A 165 9.36 -12.28 -8.01
CA LEU A 165 8.82 -13.62 -8.28
C LEU A 165 7.67 -13.51 -9.30
N ASP A 166 7.80 -14.15 -10.44
CA ASP A 166 6.71 -14.38 -11.41
C ASP A 166 6.05 -15.73 -11.08
N GLY A 167 4.92 -15.66 -10.39
CA GLY A 167 4.18 -16.85 -9.95
C GLY A 167 3.57 -17.68 -11.09
N VAL A 168 3.45 -17.10 -12.30
CA VAL A 168 2.97 -17.82 -13.50
C VAL A 168 4.09 -18.60 -14.15
N LYS A 169 5.29 -18.00 -14.22
CA LYS A 169 6.46 -18.65 -14.85
C LYS A 169 7.26 -19.52 -13.88
N GLY A 170 7.08 -19.38 -12.56
CA GLY A 170 7.92 -20.04 -11.56
C GLY A 170 9.38 -19.55 -11.63
N GLU A 171 9.57 -18.24 -11.87
CA GLU A 171 10.88 -17.61 -12.04
C GLU A 171 11.08 -16.49 -11.02
N VAL A 172 12.28 -16.33 -10.51
CA VAL A 172 12.71 -15.14 -9.77
C VAL A 172 13.69 -14.33 -10.63
N THR A 173 13.43 -13.05 -10.75
CA THR A 173 14.37 -12.07 -11.33
C THR A 173 14.94 -11.21 -10.21
N VAL A 174 16.24 -11.24 -10.01
CA VAL A 174 16.96 -10.34 -9.10
C VAL A 174 17.48 -9.17 -9.89
N VAL A 175 17.17 -7.95 -9.45
CA VAL A 175 17.50 -6.68 -10.11
C VAL A 175 18.29 -5.79 -9.17
N ALA A 176 19.37 -5.18 -9.67
CA ALA A 176 20.15 -4.18 -8.97
C ALA A 176 20.29 -2.90 -9.81
N PRO A 177 19.61 -1.79 -9.44
CA PRO A 177 19.78 -0.51 -10.10
C PRO A 177 21.18 0.09 -9.90
N ALA A 178 21.64 0.88 -10.87
CA ALA A 178 22.86 1.67 -10.84
C ALA A 178 22.56 3.10 -11.29
N TRP A 179 22.94 4.07 -10.48
CA TRP A 179 22.60 5.48 -10.66
C TRP A 179 23.78 6.26 -11.23
N ALA A 180 23.61 6.90 -12.37
CA ALA A 180 24.68 7.64 -13.09
C ALA A 180 25.25 8.79 -12.25
N ALA A 181 24.41 9.43 -11.42
CA ALA A 181 24.83 10.48 -10.49
C ALA A 181 25.83 10.02 -9.39
N SER A 182 26.09 8.72 -9.28
CA SER A 182 27.06 8.17 -8.30
C SER A 182 28.52 8.60 -8.52
N GLY A 183 28.86 9.14 -9.69
CA GLY A 183 30.23 9.51 -10.06
C GLY A 183 31.15 8.32 -10.35
N LEU A 184 30.64 7.11 -10.36
CA LEU A 184 31.41 5.88 -10.63
C LEU A 184 31.70 5.73 -12.13
N SER A 185 32.81 5.08 -12.47
CA SER A 185 33.03 4.60 -13.84
C SER A 185 31.99 3.51 -14.19
N ALA A 186 31.68 3.34 -15.48
CA ALA A 186 30.77 2.29 -15.94
C ALA A 186 31.17 0.90 -15.42
N ARG A 187 32.47 0.59 -15.43
CA ARG A 187 33.02 -0.69 -14.94
C ARG A 187 32.77 -0.88 -13.45
N ALA A 188 32.97 0.16 -12.63
CA ALA A 188 32.75 0.09 -11.19
C ALA A 188 31.26 -0.03 -10.87
N ALA A 189 30.39 0.75 -11.54
CA ALA A 189 28.96 0.71 -11.35
C ALA A 189 28.37 -0.65 -11.75
N TYR A 190 28.78 -1.20 -12.90
CA TYR A 190 28.36 -2.54 -13.34
C TYR A 190 28.81 -3.63 -12.37
N ALA A 191 30.09 -3.60 -11.95
CA ALA A 191 30.64 -4.59 -11.02
C ALA A 191 29.90 -4.58 -9.68
N GLN A 192 29.60 -3.40 -9.12
CA GLN A 192 28.83 -3.29 -7.88
C GLN A 192 27.40 -3.78 -8.03
N ALA A 193 26.73 -3.49 -9.15
CA ALA A 193 25.38 -3.98 -9.40
C ALA A 193 25.37 -5.51 -9.59
N ALA A 194 26.34 -6.04 -10.35
CA ALA A 194 26.52 -7.47 -10.55
C ALA A 194 26.79 -8.21 -9.24
N GLU A 195 27.65 -7.67 -8.37
CA GLU A 195 27.93 -8.23 -7.05
C GLU A 195 26.65 -8.31 -6.19
N ARG A 196 25.84 -7.23 -6.16
CA ARG A 196 24.56 -7.22 -5.43
C ARG A 196 23.60 -8.30 -5.93
N VAL A 197 23.49 -8.49 -7.25
CA VAL A 197 22.68 -9.55 -7.84
C VAL A 197 23.21 -10.93 -7.42
N MET A 198 24.52 -11.16 -7.53
CA MET A 198 25.14 -12.46 -7.19
C MET A 198 25.04 -12.77 -5.69
N ASP A 199 25.13 -11.78 -4.82
CA ASP A 199 24.93 -11.95 -3.38
C ASP A 199 23.51 -12.38 -3.06
N ALA A 200 22.51 -11.71 -3.65
CA ALA A 200 21.12 -12.08 -3.46
C ALA A 200 20.81 -13.49 -3.99
N LEU A 201 21.38 -13.87 -5.11
CA LEU A 201 21.25 -15.23 -5.65
C LEU A 201 21.86 -16.28 -4.72
N ARG A 202 23.01 -16.00 -4.11
CA ARG A 202 23.62 -16.89 -3.11
C ARG A 202 22.75 -17.00 -1.83
N ASP A 203 22.11 -15.89 -1.43
CA ASP A 203 21.19 -15.92 -0.29
C ASP A 203 19.92 -16.74 -0.62
N LEU A 204 19.44 -16.72 -1.86
CA LEU A 204 18.31 -17.54 -2.30
C LEU A 204 18.61 -19.06 -2.29
N ASP A 205 19.85 -19.45 -2.55
CA ASP A 205 20.26 -20.87 -2.52
C ASP A 205 20.33 -21.44 -1.07
N ARG A 206 20.29 -20.57 -0.05
CA ARG A 206 20.33 -21.01 1.35
C ARG A 206 18.97 -21.53 1.81
N ALA A 207 19.01 -22.42 2.80
CA ALA A 207 17.80 -22.78 3.52
C ALA A 207 17.22 -21.53 4.24
N PRO A 208 15.88 -21.38 4.33
CA PRO A 208 15.30 -20.35 5.17
C PRO A 208 15.84 -20.44 6.59
N PRO A 209 16.03 -19.29 7.29
CA PRO A 209 16.51 -19.29 8.66
C PRO A 209 15.58 -20.12 9.56
N ALA A 210 16.17 -20.86 10.48
CA ALA A 210 15.40 -21.62 11.47
C ALA A 210 14.59 -20.65 12.32
N LEU A 211 13.29 -20.90 12.46
CA LEU A 211 12.43 -20.15 13.39
C LEU A 211 13.00 -20.27 14.79
N ARG A 212 13.11 -19.17 15.50
CA ARG A 212 13.59 -19.14 16.91
C ARG A 212 12.55 -19.80 17.78
N ASP A 213 13.01 -20.56 18.78
CA ASP A 213 12.14 -20.94 19.89
C ASP A 213 11.91 -19.71 20.78
N LEU A 214 10.69 -19.20 20.79
CA LEU A 214 10.32 -18.04 21.57
C LEU A 214 9.87 -18.40 23.01
N GLY A 215 10.00 -19.68 23.38
CA GLY A 215 9.50 -20.15 24.68
C GLY A 215 7.97 -20.03 24.77
N GLU A 216 7.47 -19.71 25.96
CA GLU A 216 6.04 -19.48 26.17
C GLU A 216 5.64 -18.12 25.59
N ILE A 217 4.74 -18.11 24.60
CA ILE A 217 4.23 -16.89 23.96
C ILE A 217 3.12 -16.32 24.86
N ALA A 218 3.32 -15.10 25.34
CA ALA A 218 2.26 -14.38 26.03
C ALA A 218 1.05 -14.17 25.10
N PRO A 219 -0.18 -14.31 25.60
CA PRO A 219 -1.36 -14.00 24.80
C PRO A 219 -1.33 -12.52 24.38
N VAL A 220 -1.81 -12.27 23.16
CA VAL A 220 -1.94 -10.91 22.65
C VAL A 220 -2.87 -10.11 23.58
N GLY A 221 -2.47 -8.90 23.95
CA GLY A 221 -3.20 -8.06 24.87
C GLY A 221 -4.61 -7.67 24.36
N GLU A 222 -5.48 -7.26 25.27
CA GLU A 222 -6.80 -6.73 24.89
C GLU A 222 -6.66 -5.46 24.06
N ALA A 223 -7.41 -5.37 22.97
CA ALA A 223 -7.41 -4.20 22.10
C ALA A 223 -8.31 -3.09 22.68
N LYS A 224 -7.71 -1.91 22.90
CA LYS A 224 -8.41 -0.73 23.41
C LYS A 224 -8.63 0.28 22.28
N SER A 225 -9.88 0.70 22.10
CA SER A 225 -10.22 1.76 21.15
C SER A 225 -9.90 3.14 21.71
N ASN A 226 -9.55 4.08 20.81
CA ASN A 226 -9.45 5.52 21.11
C ASN A 226 -10.82 6.20 21.21
N PHE A 227 -11.91 5.49 20.90
CA PHE A 227 -13.29 5.91 21.17
C PHE A 227 -13.92 5.01 22.25
N SER A 228 -14.78 5.60 23.09
CA SER A 228 -15.78 4.82 23.81
C SER A 228 -16.91 4.40 22.85
N HIS A 229 -17.65 3.35 23.18
CA HIS A 229 -18.81 2.91 22.43
C HIS A 229 -19.81 4.05 22.19
N ASP A 230 -20.20 4.77 23.26
CA ASP A 230 -21.16 5.88 23.15
C ASP A 230 -20.54 7.09 22.45
N GLY A 231 -19.22 7.32 22.59
CA GLY A 231 -18.50 8.39 21.89
C GLY A 231 -18.52 8.22 20.38
N TYR A 232 -18.29 6.99 19.87
CA TYR A 232 -18.37 6.72 18.44
C TYR A 232 -19.80 6.89 17.90
N LYS A 233 -20.81 6.41 18.64
CA LYS A 233 -22.22 6.61 18.28
C LYS A 233 -22.61 8.07 18.24
N ALA A 234 -22.11 8.88 19.17
CA ALA A 234 -22.34 10.33 19.16
C ALA A 234 -21.69 10.99 17.94
N ALA A 235 -20.48 10.54 17.54
CA ALA A 235 -19.84 11.00 16.30
C ALA A 235 -20.66 10.65 15.06
N VAL A 236 -21.25 9.46 15.01
CA VAL A 236 -22.16 9.05 13.91
C VAL A 236 -23.40 9.96 13.86
N GLU A 237 -24.05 10.23 15.00
CA GLU A 237 -25.22 11.14 15.03
C GLU A 237 -24.84 12.56 14.57
N LYS A 238 -23.69 13.07 15.01
CA LYS A 238 -23.21 14.38 14.56
C LYS A 238 -22.91 14.41 13.07
N ALA A 239 -22.33 13.33 12.50
CA ALA A 239 -22.15 13.17 11.06
C ALA A 239 -23.49 13.23 10.31
N LYS A 240 -24.54 12.58 10.84
CA LYS A 240 -25.91 12.65 10.29
C LYS A 240 -26.50 14.05 10.33
N ASP A 241 -26.16 14.88 11.34
CA ASP A 241 -26.59 16.27 11.39
C ASP A 241 -25.99 17.08 10.24
N TYR A 242 -24.72 16.88 9.90
CA TYR A 242 -24.10 17.49 8.72
C TYR A 242 -24.76 17.04 7.40
N ILE A 243 -25.15 15.76 7.31
CA ILE A 243 -25.90 15.26 6.14
C ILE A 243 -27.27 15.91 6.05
N ARG A 244 -28.00 16.04 7.17
CA ARG A 244 -29.32 16.71 7.24
C ARG A 244 -29.22 18.20 6.88
N ALA A 245 -28.12 18.86 7.26
CA ALA A 245 -27.83 20.25 6.91
C ALA A 245 -27.50 20.43 5.41
N GLY A 246 -27.18 19.37 4.70
CA GLY A 246 -26.79 19.41 3.28
C GLY A 246 -25.32 19.68 3.05
N ASP A 247 -24.47 19.58 4.07
CA ASP A 247 -23.02 19.81 3.96
C ASP A 247 -22.33 18.68 3.17
N ILE A 248 -22.78 17.45 3.39
CA ILE A 248 -22.21 16.22 2.79
C ILE A 248 -23.30 15.22 2.47
N PHE A 249 -22.99 14.26 1.60
CA PHE A 249 -23.83 13.07 1.33
C PHE A 249 -23.39 11.88 2.18
N GLN A 250 -22.09 11.75 2.41
CA GLN A 250 -21.44 10.68 3.15
C GLN A 250 -20.16 11.18 3.82
N VAL A 251 -19.87 10.62 5.01
CA VAL A 251 -18.56 10.74 5.67
C VAL A 251 -18.18 9.40 6.28
N VAL A 252 -16.87 9.12 6.33
CA VAL A 252 -16.34 7.85 6.83
C VAL A 252 -15.50 8.08 8.10
N PRO A 253 -16.15 8.24 9.28
CA PRO A 253 -15.41 8.31 10.54
C PRO A 253 -14.79 6.95 10.86
N SER A 254 -13.66 6.98 11.56
CA SER A 254 -12.92 5.78 11.94
C SER A 254 -12.56 5.77 13.41
N GLN A 255 -12.29 4.58 13.95
CA GLN A 255 -11.70 4.41 15.28
C GLN A 255 -10.46 3.52 15.20
N ARG A 256 -9.53 3.71 16.12
CA ARG A 256 -8.26 3.00 16.19
C ARG A 256 -8.14 2.20 17.48
N TRP A 257 -7.77 0.94 17.34
CA TRP A 257 -7.46 0.06 18.46
C TRP A 257 -5.95 -0.06 18.63
N ALA A 258 -5.51 -0.05 19.87
CA ALA A 258 -4.15 -0.33 20.28
C ALA A 258 -4.11 -1.58 21.16
N GLN A 259 -3.19 -2.50 20.88
CA GLN A 259 -2.98 -3.72 21.67
C GLN A 259 -1.49 -4.08 21.72
N ARG A 260 -1.06 -4.72 22.82
CA ARG A 260 0.31 -5.21 22.95
C ARG A 260 0.57 -6.37 22.00
N PHE A 261 1.71 -6.33 21.31
CA PHE A 261 2.13 -7.35 20.36
C PHE A 261 3.66 -7.49 20.36
N GLU A 262 4.18 -8.59 20.89
CA GLU A 262 5.61 -8.84 21.09
C GLU A 262 6.19 -9.89 20.14
N LEU A 263 5.35 -10.48 19.26
CA LEU A 263 5.79 -11.47 18.29
C LEU A 263 6.56 -10.82 17.11
N PRO A 264 7.40 -11.59 16.42
CA PRO A 264 8.06 -11.09 15.20
C PRO A 264 7.05 -10.47 14.23
N PRO A 265 7.28 -9.24 13.75
CA PRO A 265 6.31 -8.53 12.89
C PRO A 265 5.92 -9.31 11.63
N PHE A 266 6.86 -10.03 11.02
CA PHE A 266 6.61 -10.84 9.83
C PHE A 266 5.71 -12.05 10.11
N ALA A 267 5.62 -12.53 11.35
CA ALA A 267 4.68 -13.57 11.75
C ALA A 267 3.22 -13.07 11.64
N LEU A 268 2.96 -11.79 11.99
CA LEU A 268 1.66 -11.15 11.78
C LEU A 268 1.30 -11.11 10.29
N TYR A 269 2.23 -10.68 9.43
CA TYR A 269 2.01 -10.67 7.97
C TYR A 269 1.65 -12.06 7.45
N ARG A 270 2.39 -13.10 7.85
CA ARG A 270 2.14 -14.49 7.44
C ARG A 270 0.77 -14.99 7.89
N SER A 271 0.37 -14.64 9.12
CA SER A 271 -0.96 -14.94 9.65
C SER A 271 -2.05 -14.22 8.83
N LEU A 272 -1.89 -12.91 8.61
CA LEU A 272 -2.84 -12.09 7.83
C LEU A 272 -2.99 -12.62 6.40
N ARG A 273 -1.88 -12.98 5.76
CA ARG A 273 -1.85 -13.56 4.41
C ARG A 273 -2.68 -14.84 4.30
N ARG A 274 -2.68 -15.65 5.35
CA ARG A 274 -3.45 -16.90 5.39
C ARG A 274 -4.93 -16.66 5.70
N THR A 275 -5.22 -15.74 6.63
CA THR A 275 -6.58 -15.53 7.14
C THR A 275 -7.41 -14.57 6.28
N ASN A 276 -6.75 -13.62 5.61
CA ASN A 276 -7.40 -12.59 4.81
C ASN A 276 -6.62 -12.26 3.53
N PRO A 277 -6.45 -13.23 2.60
CA PRO A 277 -5.77 -12.96 1.32
C PRO A 277 -6.50 -11.84 0.55
N SER A 278 -5.73 -10.90 0.02
CA SER A 278 -6.24 -9.71 -0.65
C SER A 278 -5.42 -9.39 -1.91
N PRO A 279 -5.96 -8.60 -2.85
CA PRO A 279 -5.24 -8.20 -4.07
C PRO A 279 -3.94 -7.45 -3.79
N PHE A 280 -3.86 -6.72 -2.68
CA PHE A 280 -2.68 -5.94 -2.29
C PHE A 280 -2.27 -6.32 -0.87
N MET A 281 -1.34 -7.25 -0.78
CA MET A 281 -0.70 -7.63 0.48
C MET A 281 0.65 -6.93 0.60
N PHE A 282 0.94 -6.38 1.76
CA PHE A 282 2.20 -5.69 1.99
C PHE A 282 2.72 -5.82 3.41
N PHE A 283 4.02 -5.85 3.52
CA PHE A 283 4.78 -5.72 4.76
C PHE A 283 5.96 -4.79 4.49
N PHE A 284 6.03 -3.69 5.22
CA PHE A 284 7.17 -2.79 5.24
C PHE A 284 7.80 -2.80 6.63
N ASN A 285 9.11 -2.97 6.69
CA ASN A 285 9.90 -2.82 7.90
C ASN A 285 10.78 -1.58 7.75
N PHE A 286 10.42 -0.50 8.44
CA PHE A 286 11.16 0.76 8.45
C PHE A 286 12.14 0.87 9.63
N GLY A 287 12.56 -0.25 10.21
CA GLY A 287 13.45 -0.32 11.36
C GLY A 287 12.73 -0.05 12.69
N GLY A 288 12.32 1.17 12.95
CA GLY A 288 11.64 1.55 14.19
C GLY A 288 10.15 1.19 14.26
N TYR A 289 9.53 0.84 13.14
CA TYR A 289 8.13 0.44 13.05
C TYR A 289 7.86 -0.36 11.78
N GLN A 290 6.73 -1.04 11.73
CA GLN A 290 6.29 -1.81 10.57
C GLN A 290 4.88 -1.41 10.14
N VAL A 291 4.64 -1.46 8.82
CA VAL A 291 3.32 -1.27 8.19
C VAL A 291 2.93 -2.58 7.51
N ILE A 292 1.81 -3.16 7.94
CA ILE A 292 1.39 -4.52 7.57
C ILE A 292 -0.06 -4.48 7.11
N GLY A 293 -0.36 -4.92 5.90
CA GLY A 293 -1.73 -4.78 5.40
C GLY A 293 -2.15 -5.77 4.34
N ALA A 294 -3.47 -5.82 4.16
CA ALA A 294 -4.19 -6.65 3.20
C ALA A 294 -5.30 -5.81 2.56
N SER A 295 -4.93 -4.88 1.67
CA SER A 295 -5.88 -3.96 1.05
C SER A 295 -6.66 -4.63 -0.09
N PRO A 296 -7.97 -4.43 -0.17
CA PRO A 296 -8.78 -4.91 -1.27
C PRO A 296 -8.82 -3.96 -2.47
N GLU A 297 -8.38 -2.70 -2.33
CA GLU A 297 -8.77 -1.61 -3.22
C GLU A 297 -7.58 -0.80 -3.71
N ILE A 298 -7.55 -0.54 -5.02
CA ILE A 298 -6.61 0.40 -5.65
C ILE A 298 -6.96 1.82 -5.20
N LEU A 299 -5.96 2.59 -4.79
CA LEU A 299 -6.11 4.04 -4.63
C LEU A 299 -6.04 4.73 -6.00
N VAL A 300 -4.89 4.63 -6.65
CA VAL A 300 -4.66 5.14 -8.02
C VAL A 300 -3.60 4.28 -8.69
N ARG A 301 -3.79 4.01 -9.97
CA ARG A 301 -2.78 3.43 -10.86
C ARG A 301 -2.54 4.34 -12.04
N LEU A 302 -1.27 4.53 -12.41
CA LEU A 302 -0.85 5.11 -13.68
C LEU A 302 -0.05 4.07 -14.45
N ARG A 303 -0.54 3.68 -15.62
CA ARG A 303 0.13 2.72 -16.50
C ARG A 303 -0.09 3.08 -17.96
N ASP A 304 0.97 3.05 -18.75
CA ASP A 304 0.92 3.41 -20.18
C ASP A 304 0.23 4.77 -20.46
N GLY A 305 0.39 5.75 -19.54
CA GLY A 305 -0.23 7.06 -19.64
C GLY A 305 -1.72 7.10 -19.27
N GLU A 306 -2.31 5.99 -18.82
CA GLU A 306 -3.69 5.91 -18.36
C GLU A 306 -3.77 5.91 -16.83
N VAL A 307 -4.50 6.87 -16.26
CA VAL A 307 -4.85 6.93 -14.84
C VAL A 307 -6.08 6.08 -14.60
N THR A 308 -6.04 5.21 -13.61
CA THR A 308 -7.13 4.30 -13.26
C THR A 308 -7.50 4.46 -11.78
N ILE A 309 -8.80 4.60 -11.51
CA ILE A 309 -9.40 4.47 -10.16
C ILE A 309 -10.49 3.40 -10.24
N ARG A 310 -10.57 2.55 -9.23
CA ARG A 310 -11.49 1.42 -9.21
C ARG A 310 -12.33 1.41 -7.93
N PRO A 311 -13.43 2.18 -7.87
CA PRO A 311 -14.30 2.22 -6.70
C PRO A 311 -14.97 0.86 -6.47
N ILE A 312 -15.00 0.46 -5.19
CA ILE A 312 -15.59 -0.77 -4.69
C ILE A 312 -16.58 -0.38 -3.60
N ALA A 313 -17.84 -0.78 -3.77
CA ALA A 313 -18.89 -0.61 -2.76
C ALA A 313 -19.89 -1.75 -2.83
N GLY A 314 -20.78 -1.81 -1.85
CA GLY A 314 -21.75 -2.89 -1.75
C GLY A 314 -21.09 -4.22 -1.42
N THR A 315 -21.68 -4.95 -0.48
CA THR A 315 -21.08 -6.21 -0.03
C THR A 315 -22.17 -7.24 0.25
N ARG A 316 -21.94 -8.47 -0.25
CA ARG A 316 -22.65 -9.67 0.20
C ARG A 316 -21.63 -10.75 0.51
N LYS A 317 -21.96 -11.64 1.45
CA LYS A 317 -21.19 -12.86 1.70
C LYS A 317 -21.26 -13.80 0.49
N ARG A 318 -20.28 -14.69 0.37
CA ARG A 318 -20.34 -15.76 -0.62
C ARG A 318 -21.43 -16.78 -0.23
N GLY A 319 -22.11 -17.32 -1.23
CA GLY A 319 -23.05 -18.41 -1.06
C GLY A 319 -22.33 -19.74 -0.76
N ALA A 320 -22.98 -20.64 -0.02
CA ALA A 320 -22.46 -21.98 0.24
C ALA A 320 -22.55 -22.88 -1.01
N THR A 321 -23.46 -22.54 -1.94
CA THR A 321 -23.61 -23.22 -3.24
C THR A 321 -23.55 -22.20 -4.39
N PRO A 322 -23.27 -22.63 -5.63
CA PRO A 322 -23.32 -21.74 -6.80
C PRO A 322 -24.67 -21.08 -7.02
N GLU A 323 -25.78 -21.74 -6.64
CA GLU A 323 -27.15 -21.22 -6.73
C GLU A 323 -27.36 -20.09 -5.71
N GLU A 324 -26.97 -20.31 -4.45
CA GLU A 324 -27.02 -19.28 -3.40
C GLU A 324 -26.11 -18.07 -3.74
N ASP A 325 -24.93 -18.33 -4.30
CA ASP A 325 -23.99 -17.28 -4.71
C ASP A 325 -24.61 -16.38 -5.79
N ARG A 326 -25.30 -16.98 -6.79
CA ARG A 326 -26.05 -16.21 -7.81
C ARG A 326 -27.24 -15.46 -7.24
N ALA A 327 -27.95 -16.03 -6.26
CA ALA A 327 -29.06 -15.36 -5.61
C ALA A 327 -28.59 -14.13 -4.82
N LEU A 328 -27.47 -14.24 -4.09
CA LEU A 328 -26.86 -13.12 -3.37
C LEU A 328 -26.32 -12.02 -4.31
N GLU A 329 -25.79 -12.39 -5.48
CA GLU A 329 -25.43 -11.45 -6.53
C GLU A 329 -26.65 -10.67 -7.04
N ALA A 330 -27.74 -11.39 -7.36
CA ALA A 330 -28.96 -10.77 -7.82
C ALA A 330 -29.58 -9.84 -6.76
N ASP A 331 -29.54 -10.24 -5.49
CA ASP A 331 -29.98 -9.43 -4.36
C ASP A 331 -29.13 -8.15 -4.24
N LEU A 332 -27.80 -8.25 -4.34
CA LEU A 332 -26.90 -7.09 -4.30
C LEU A 332 -27.17 -6.11 -5.43
N LEU A 333 -27.36 -6.61 -6.66
CA LEU A 333 -27.64 -5.76 -7.84
C LEU A 333 -29.09 -5.21 -7.86
N ALA A 334 -29.97 -5.72 -7.02
CA ALA A 334 -31.35 -5.20 -6.85
C ALA A 334 -31.44 -4.18 -5.69
N ASP A 335 -30.42 -4.10 -4.83
CA ASP A 335 -30.41 -3.22 -3.67
C ASP A 335 -30.17 -1.77 -4.08
N LYS A 336 -31.25 -0.97 -4.03
CA LYS A 336 -31.22 0.44 -4.45
C LYS A 336 -30.27 1.31 -3.62
N LYS A 337 -30.07 0.98 -2.33
CA LYS A 337 -29.17 1.71 -1.44
C LYS A 337 -27.72 1.46 -1.84
N GLU A 338 -27.34 0.19 -2.00
CA GLU A 338 -25.99 -0.20 -2.43
C GLU A 338 -25.65 0.37 -3.81
N LEU A 339 -26.60 0.35 -4.75
CA LEU A 339 -26.41 0.95 -6.08
C LEU A 339 -26.27 2.47 -6.03
N ALA A 340 -27.01 3.17 -5.17
CA ALA A 340 -26.90 4.62 -5.01
C ALA A 340 -25.54 5.02 -4.39
N GLU A 341 -25.09 4.30 -3.38
CA GLU A 341 -23.78 4.48 -2.78
C GLU A 341 -22.67 4.23 -3.81
N HIS A 342 -22.74 3.13 -4.55
CA HIS A 342 -21.76 2.82 -5.58
C HIS A 342 -21.74 3.88 -6.70
N LEU A 343 -22.90 4.40 -7.12
CA LEU A 343 -22.98 5.48 -8.11
C LEU A 343 -22.28 6.75 -7.62
N MET A 344 -22.46 7.10 -6.35
CA MET A 344 -21.78 8.25 -5.72
C MET A 344 -20.25 8.07 -5.74
N LEU A 345 -19.75 6.88 -5.39
CA LEU A 345 -18.31 6.58 -5.43
C LEU A 345 -17.75 6.52 -6.86
N LEU A 346 -18.54 6.03 -7.81
CA LEU A 346 -18.20 6.06 -9.23
C LEU A 346 -18.05 7.50 -9.74
N ASP A 347 -18.98 8.38 -9.36
CA ASP A 347 -18.93 9.79 -9.75
C ASP A 347 -17.76 10.53 -9.10
N LEU A 348 -17.46 10.23 -7.82
CA LEU A 348 -16.28 10.74 -7.14
C LEU A 348 -14.99 10.27 -7.82
N GLY A 349 -14.89 8.99 -8.20
CA GLY A 349 -13.74 8.48 -8.97
C GLY A 349 -13.59 9.15 -10.34
N ARG A 350 -14.70 9.47 -11.02
CA ARG A 350 -14.67 10.26 -12.26
C ARG A 350 -14.14 11.68 -12.02
N ASN A 351 -14.54 12.31 -10.94
CA ASN A 351 -14.04 13.62 -10.55
C ASN A 351 -12.54 13.59 -10.22
N ASP A 352 -12.10 12.61 -9.46
CA ASP A 352 -10.69 12.44 -9.08
C ASP A 352 -9.79 12.23 -10.32
N VAL A 353 -10.16 11.32 -11.23
CA VAL A 353 -9.46 11.12 -12.52
C VAL A 353 -9.51 12.41 -13.35
N GLY A 354 -10.65 13.10 -13.36
CA GLY A 354 -10.85 14.33 -14.14
C GLY A 354 -9.95 15.49 -13.76
N ARG A 355 -9.42 15.50 -12.53
CA ARG A 355 -8.48 16.54 -12.04
C ARG A 355 -7.13 16.49 -12.77
N VAL A 356 -6.73 15.34 -13.30
CA VAL A 356 -5.40 15.11 -13.89
C VAL A 356 -5.46 14.53 -15.31
N ALA A 357 -6.64 14.22 -15.80
CA ALA A 357 -6.80 13.63 -17.14
C ALA A 357 -7.02 14.71 -18.21
N LYS A 358 -6.64 14.39 -19.43
CA LYS A 358 -6.98 15.19 -20.62
C LYS A 358 -8.49 15.34 -20.72
N LEU A 359 -8.93 16.55 -21.06
CA LEU A 359 -10.35 16.86 -21.24
C LEU A 359 -11.01 15.90 -22.24
N GLY A 360 -12.15 15.32 -21.85
CA GLY A 360 -12.94 14.41 -22.69
C GLY A 360 -12.44 12.95 -22.71
N THR A 361 -11.37 12.59 -21.98
CA THR A 361 -10.86 11.21 -21.96
C THR A 361 -11.38 10.39 -20.78
N VAL A 362 -11.95 11.04 -19.77
CA VAL A 362 -12.48 10.35 -18.58
C VAL A 362 -13.72 9.53 -18.96
N ARG A 363 -13.63 8.24 -18.73
CA ARG A 363 -14.73 7.31 -19.02
C ARG A 363 -14.73 6.13 -18.03
N PRO A 364 -15.89 5.62 -17.64
CA PRO A 364 -15.99 4.32 -17.00
C PRO A 364 -15.84 3.22 -18.06
N THR A 365 -14.96 2.27 -17.84
CA THR A 365 -14.75 1.10 -18.71
C THR A 365 -15.54 -0.13 -18.24
N GLU A 366 -15.79 -0.23 -16.94
CA GLU A 366 -16.65 -1.22 -16.31
C GLU A 366 -17.60 -0.50 -15.35
N LYS A 367 -18.87 -0.94 -15.29
CA LYS A 367 -19.89 -0.34 -14.43
C LYS A 367 -20.68 -1.43 -13.73
N PHE A 368 -20.78 -1.34 -12.41
CA PHE A 368 -21.63 -2.19 -11.58
C PHE A 368 -21.41 -3.68 -11.82
N ILE A 369 -20.17 -4.12 -12.05
CA ILE A 369 -19.84 -5.54 -12.18
C ILE A 369 -19.66 -6.16 -10.79
N ILE A 370 -19.94 -7.45 -10.68
CA ILE A 370 -19.70 -8.20 -9.44
C ILE A 370 -18.31 -8.84 -9.49
N GLU A 371 -17.47 -8.48 -8.54
CA GLU A 371 -16.23 -9.20 -8.26
C GLU A 371 -16.39 -10.10 -7.04
N ARG A 372 -15.98 -11.36 -7.21
CA ARG A 372 -16.04 -12.37 -6.16
C ARG A 372 -14.68 -12.56 -5.54
N TYR A 373 -14.63 -12.41 -4.21
CA TYR A 373 -13.47 -12.69 -3.38
C TYR A 373 -13.70 -13.99 -2.59
N SER A 374 -12.75 -14.41 -1.77
CA SER A 374 -12.84 -15.66 -1.02
C SER A 374 -14.05 -15.74 -0.09
N HIS A 375 -14.45 -14.63 0.56
CA HIS A 375 -15.51 -14.60 1.57
C HIS A 375 -16.66 -13.68 1.26
N VAL A 376 -16.48 -12.74 0.34
CA VAL A 376 -17.44 -11.72 -0.03
C VAL A 376 -17.46 -11.48 -1.53
N MET A 377 -18.53 -10.84 -2.01
CA MET A 377 -18.61 -10.24 -3.33
C MET A 377 -18.93 -8.74 -3.21
N HIS A 378 -18.45 -7.96 -4.15
CA HIS A 378 -18.63 -6.51 -4.18
C HIS A 378 -19.12 -6.03 -5.55
N ILE A 379 -19.81 -4.89 -5.57
CA ILE A 379 -20.02 -4.12 -6.78
C ILE A 379 -18.75 -3.31 -7.07
N VAL A 380 -18.25 -3.40 -8.29
CA VAL A 380 -17.03 -2.73 -8.73
C VAL A 380 -17.31 -1.97 -10.02
N SER A 381 -16.71 -0.81 -10.15
CA SER A 381 -16.63 -0.05 -11.40
C SER A 381 -15.18 0.33 -11.68
N ASN A 382 -14.86 0.64 -12.93
CA ASN A 382 -13.53 1.06 -13.31
C ASN A 382 -13.61 2.38 -14.09
N VAL A 383 -12.85 3.39 -13.64
CA VAL A 383 -12.75 4.69 -14.27
C VAL A 383 -11.35 4.91 -14.76
N VAL A 384 -11.23 5.33 -16.02
CA VAL A 384 -9.94 5.64 -16.62
C VAL A 384 -9.93 7.02 -17.25
N GLY A 385 -8.73 7.58 -17.43
CA GLY A 385 -8.49 8.80 -18.19
C GLY A 385 -7.03 8.90 -18.64
N GLU A 386 -6.77 9.46 -19.81
CA GLU A 386 -5.41 9.73 -20.26
C GLU A 386 -4.83 10.88 -19.42
N ILE A 387 -3.62 10.71 -18.87
CA ILE A 387 -2.96 11.76 -18.09
C ILE A 387 -2.72 13.00 -18.97
N ALA A 388 -3.00 14.19 -18.42
CA ALA A 388 -2.82 15.43 -19.15
C ALA A 388 -1.33 15.80 -19.26
N GLU A 389 -1.01 16.62 -20.26
CA GLU A 389 0.34 17.17 -20.41
C GLU A 389 0.66 18.08 -19.20
N GLY A 390 1.85 17.92 -18.64
CA GLY A 390 2.28 18.62 -17.43
C GLY A 390 1.90 17.96 -16.10
N GLU A 391 1.03 16.95 -16.13
CA GLU A 391 0.73 16.13 -14.96
C GLU A 391 1.66 14.91 -14.88
N ASP A 392 1.86 14.39 -13.68
CA ASP A 392 2.77 13.28 -13.40
C ASP A 392 2.13 12.23 -12.47
N ALA A 393 2.87 11.17 -12.17
CA ALA A 393 2.41 10.10 -11.29
C ALA A 393 2.06 10.61 -9.87
N LEU A 394 2.78 11.61 -9.35
CA LEU A 394 2.48 12.20 -8.05
C LEU A 394 1.20 13.02 -8.09
N SER A 395 0.99 13.82 -9.14
CA SER A 395 -0.28 14.54 -9.35
C SER A 395 -1.46 13.59 -9.42
N ALA A 396 -1.32 12.49 -10.17
CA ALA A 396 -2.36 11.46 -10.28
C ALA A 396 -2.68 10.82 -8.90
N LEU A 397 -1.65 10.50 -8.10
CA LEU A 397 -1.85 9.94 -6.77
C LEU A 397 -2.58 10.93 -5.85
N LEU A 398 -2.15 12.19 -5.82
CA LEU A 398 -2.75 13.23 -4.96
C LEU A 398 -4.19 13.57 -5.35
N ALA A 399 -4.55 13.46 -6.63
CA ALA A 399 -5.93 13.65 -7.08
C ALA A 399 -6.89 12.59 -6.49
N GLY A 400 -6.43 11.34 -6.31
CA GLY A 400 -7.20 10.28 -5.68
C GLY A 400 -7.06 10.17 -4.16
N LEU A 401 -6.08 10.84 -3.55
CA LEU A 401 -5.81 10.79 -2.11
C LEU A 401 -6.63 11.86 -1.35
N PRO A 402 -7.26 11.49 -0.21
CA PRO A 402 -7.65 10.13 0.14
C PRO A 402 -8.80 9.64 -0.73
N ALA A 403 -8.95 8.31 -0.83
CA ALA A 403 -10.08 7.73 -1.55
C ALA A 403 -11.43 8.11 -0.91
N GLY A 404 -12.48 8.22 -1.73
CA GLY A 404 -13.83 8.51 -1.26
C GLY A 404 -14.36 7.46 -0.27
N THR A 405 -13.97 6.20 -0.46
CA THR A 405 -14.33 5.07 0.42
C THR A 405 -13.77 5.16 1.84
N VAL A 406 -12.85 6.09 2.10
CA VAL A 406 -12.28 6.36 3.43
C VAL A 406 -12.42 7.82 3.87
N SER A 407 -13.00 8.69 3.04
CA SER A 407 -13.24 10.09 3.35
C SER A 407 -14.73 10.45 3.30
N GLY A 408 -15.30 10.57 2.13
CA GLY A 408 -16.69 10.90 1.90
C GLY A 408 -16.91 11.84 0.73
N ALA A 409 -18.12 12.37 0.60
CA ALA A 409 -18.53 13.22 -0.52
C ALA A 409 -19.44 14.37 -0.03
N PRO A 410 -19.15 15.64 -0.42
CA PRO A 410 -17.96 16.15 -1.10
C PRO A 410 -16.67 15.96 -0.28
N LYS A 411 -15.55 15.63 -0.94
CA LYS A 411 -14.31 15.14 -0.32
C LYS A 411 -13.72 16.09 0.72
N VAL A 412 -13.52 17.38 0.38
CA VAL A 412 -12.88 18.35 1.30
C VAL A 412 -13.73 18.56 2.55
N ARG A 413 -15.05 18.75 2.39
CA ARG A 413 -15.93 18.93 3.54
C ARG A 413 -16.00 17.69 4.42
N ALA A 414 -16.03 16.52 3.83
CA ALA A 414 -15.96 15.26 4.58
C ALA A 414 -14.65 15.15 5.39
N MET A 415 -13.50 15.57 4.84
CA MET A 415 -12.23 15.58 5.56
C MET A 415 -12.22 16.58 6.74
N GLU A 416 -12.82 17.76 6.59
CA GLU A 416 -12.97 18.71 7.69
C GLU A 416 -13.81 18.12 8.84
N ILE A 417 -14.90 17.45 8.50
CA ILE A 417 -15.76 16.77 9.48
C ILE A 417 -15.05 15.60 10.15
N ILE A 418 -14.25 14.83 9.41
CA ILE A 418 -13.40 13.77 9.98
C ILE A 418 -12.43 14.34 11.02
N ASP A 419 -11.78 15.44 10.69
CA ASP A 419 -10.83 16.08 11.61
C ASP A 419 -11.51 16.62 12.90
N GLU A 420 -12.77 17.01 12.80
CA GLU A 420 -13.60 17.41 13.94
C GLU A 420 -14.08 16.23 14.79
N LEU A 421 -14.44 15.12 14.16
CA LEU A 421 -15.07 13.99 14.83
C LEU A 421 -14.06 13.01 15.44
N GLU A 422 -12.90 12.81 14.79
CA GLU A 422 -11.89 11.87 15.26
C GLU A 422 -10.98 12.52 16.31
N PRO A 423 -10.61 11.77 17.38
CA PRO A 423 -9.81 12.35 18.47
C PRO A 423 -8.32 12.47 18.16
N GLU A 424 -7.83 11.85 17.06
CA GLU A 424 -6.41 11.73 16.73
C GLU A 424 -6.19 11.67 15.22
N LYS A 425 -4.99 12.06 14.76
CA LYS A 425 -4.58 11.92 13.36
C LYS A 425 -4.62 10.47 12.89
N ARG A 426 -4.95 10.27 11.62
CA ARG A 426 -5.06 8.93 11.01
C ARG A 426 -3.71 8.27 10.71
N GLY A 427 -2.69 9.08 10.42
CA GLY A 427 -1.38 8.59 10.01
C GLY A 427 -1.46 7.77 8.71
N VAL A 428 -1.05 6.50 8.75
CA VAL A 428 -1.05 5.62 7.56
C VAL A 428 -2.45 5.26 7.07
N TYR A 429 -3.43 5.10 7.99
CA TYR A 429 -4.78 4.67 7.65
C TYR A 429 -5.47 5.65 6.70
N GLY A 430 -6.04 5.12 5.61
CA GLY A 430 -6.71 5.92 4.57
C GLY A 430 -5.77 6.63 3.61
N GLY A 431 -4.46 6.51 3.79
CA GLY A 431 -3.44 6.90 2.84
C GLY A 431 -3.23 5.89 1.72
N GLY A 432 -2.11 5.97 1.01
CA GLY A 432 -1.70 5.06 -0.05
C GLY A 432 -0.46 4.26 0.30
N VAL A 433 -0.43 2.97 -0.04
CA VAL A 433 0.74 2.10 0.04
C VAL A 433 1.05 1.54 -1.34
N GLY A 434 2.30 1.65 -1.78
CA GLY A 434 2.64 1.19 -3.14
C GLY A 434 4.01 1.64 -3.62
N TYR A 435 4.09 1.97 -4.90
CA TYR A 435 5.36 2.34 -5.52
C TYR A 435 5.20 3.33 -6.70
N PHE A 436 6.23 4.15 -6.87
CA PHE A 436 6.53 4.87 -8.11
C PHE A 436 7.60 4.09 -8.86
N ALA A 437 7.26 3.55 -10.01
CA ALA A 437 8.18 2.76 -10.82
C ALA A 437 9.22 3.63 -11.53
N ALA A 438 10.40 3.05 -11.76
CA ALA A 438 11.48 3.75 -12.45
C ALA A 438 11.15 4.14 -13.90
N ASN A 439 10.19 3.49 -14.57
CA ASN A 439 9.69 3.87 -15.89
C ASN A 439 8.66 5.02 -15.86
N GLY A 440 8.26 5.49 -14.67
CA GLY A 440 7.27 6.56 -14.44
C GLY A 440 5.84 6.09 -14.26
N GLU A 441 5.60 4.80 -14.28
CA GLU A 441 4.33 4.24 -13.85
C GLU A 441 4.19 4.27 -12.33
N MET A 442 2.99 4.01 -11.82
CA MET A 442 2.70 4.06 -10.41
C MET A 442 1.54 3.12 -10.09
N ASP A 443 1.60 2.46 -8.93
CA ASP A 443 0.50 1.65 -8.41
C ASP A 443 0.45 1.77 -6.88
N PHE A 444 -0.64 2.36 -6.37
CA PHE A 444 -0.90 2.50 -4.94
C PHE A 444 -2.27 1.92 -4.60
N CYS A 445 -2.33 1.15 -3.52
CA CYS A 445 -3.57 0.73 -2.90
C CYS A 445 -3.91 1.63 -1.71
N ILE A 446 -5.17 1.64 -1.30
CA ILE A 446 -5.61 2.35 -0.11
C ILE A 446 -5.07 1.60 1.13
N ALA A 447 -4.55 2.33 2.10
CA ALA A 447 -4.14 1.76 3.39
C ALA A 447 -5.36 1.40 4.24
N LEU A 448 -6.04 0.33 3.84
CA LEU A 448 -7.17 -0.31 4.51
C LEU A 448 -6.75 -1.68 5.03
N ARG A 449 -7.42 -2.15 6.10
CA ARG A 449 -7.03 -3.42 6.73
C ARG A 449 -5.53 -3.48 6.96
N THR A 450 -5.04 -2.35 7.49
CA THR A 450 -3.63 -2.07 7.72
C THR A 450 -3.39 -1.90 9.20
N ALA A 451 -2.32 -2.51 9.68
CA ALA A 451 -1.81 -2.35 11.03
C ALA A 451 -0.46 -1.63 10.99
N VAL A 452 -0.22 -0.81 11.98
CA VAL A 452 1.09 -0.25 12.32
C VAL A 452 1.57 -0.94 13.59
N LEU A 453 2.78 -1.48 13.57
CA LEU A 453 3.44 -2.00 14.77
C LEU A 453 4.61 -1.08 15.12
N LYS A 454 4.56 -0.50 16.31
CA LYS A 454 5.60 0.38 16.85
C LYS A 454 5.69 0.19 18.35
N ASP A 455 6.90 0.09 18.89
CA ASP A 455 7.16 -0.03 20.32
C ASP A 455 6.28 -1.12 20.99
N GLU A 456 6.27 -2.33 20.41
CA GLU A 456 5.47 -3.49 20.84
C GLU A 456 3.95 -3.22 20.90
N THR A 457 3.49 -2.15 20.30
CA THR A 457 2.07 -1.79 20.21
C THR A 457 1.57 -1.91 18.78
N LEU A 458 0.54 -2.72 18.60
CA LEU A 458 -0.14 -2.91 17.33
C LEU A 458 -1.35 -1.97 17.26
N TYR A 459 -1.32 -1.06 16.29
CA TYR A 459 -2.40 -0.13 16.00
C TYR A 459 -3.18 -0.63 14.79
N ILE A 460 -4.51 -0.77 14.95
CA ILE A 460 -5.43 -1.22 13.91
C ILE A 460 -6.54 -0.17 13.79
N GLN A 461 -6.80 0.34 12.59
CA GLN A 461 -7.83 1.36 12.36
C GLN A 461 -8.85 0.89 11.33
N ALA A 462 -10.12 1.21 11.56
CA ALA A 462 -11.22 0.91 10.66
C ALA A 462 -12.32 1.97 10.76
N GLY A 463 -12.95 2.28 9.63
CA GLY A 463 -14.05 3.23 9.52
C GLY A 463 -15.28 2.63 8.86
N GLY A 464 -16.42 3.26 9.09
CA GLY A 464 -17.72 2.98 8.48
C GLY A 464 -18.28 4.19 7.75
N GLY A 465 -18.97 3.97 6.63
CA GLY A 465 -19.57 5.03 5.82
C GLY A 465 -20.93 5.47 6.38
N VAL A 466 -20.99 6.66 6.96
CA VAL A 466 -22.22 7.23 7.51
C VAL A 466 -23.00 7.97 6.43
N VAL A 467 -24.26 7.58 6.23
CA VAL A 467 -25.24 8.20 5.35
C VAL A 467 -26.49 8.61 6.15
N TYR A 468 -27.46 9.23 5.50
CA TYR A 468 -28.66 9.80 6.15
C TYR A 468 -29.41 8.81 7.06
N ASP A 469 -29.60 7.59 6.63
CA ASP A 469 -30.35 6.53 7.31
C ASP A 469 -29.47 5.54 8.09
N SER A 470 -28.18 5.85 8.28
CA SER A 470 -27.28 5.04 9.11
C SER A 470 -27.76 4.90 10.54
N ASP A 471 -27.68 3.69 11.08
CA ASP A 471 -27.92 3.40 12.49
C ASP A 471 -26.58 3.45 13.26
N PRO A 472 -26.46 4.27 14.34
CA PRO A 472 -25.19 4.45 15.05
C PRO A 472 -24.61 3.16 15.63
N GLU A 473 -25.45 2.23 16.08
CA GLU A 473 -24.99 0.95 16.60
C GLU A 473 -24.47 0.05 15.48
N ALA A 474 -25.18 0.01 14.35
CA ALA A 474 -24.76 -0.76 13.17
C ALA A 474 -23.42 -0.26 12.64
N GLU A 475 -23.21 1.07 12.53
CA GLU A 475 -21.95 1.65 12.08
C GLU A 475 -20.79 1.36 13.06
N TYR A 476 -21.03 1.45 14.37
CA TYR A 476 -20.04 1.02 15.35
C TYR A 476 -19.66 -0.44 15.17
N GLN A 477 -20.62 -1.34 15.05
CA GLN A 477 -20.37 -2.77 14.85
C GLN A 477 -19.67 -3.06 13.53
N GLU A 478 -19.91 -2.28 12.48
CA GLU A 478 -19.22 -2.39 11.21
C GLU A 478 -17.71 -2.15 11.37
N THR A 479 -17.32 -1.09 12.10
CA THR A 479 -15.90 -0.82 12.36
C THR A 479 -15.23 -1.93 13.17
N VAL A 480 -15.91 -2.44 14.21
CA VAL A 480 -15.46 -3.59 15.00
C VAL A 480 -15.27 -4.81 14.11
N ASN A 481 -16.23 -5.10 13.21
CA ASN A 481 -16.16 -6.23 12.29
C ASN A 481 -14.98 -6.09 11.30
N LYS A 482 -14.77 -4.88 10.75
CA LYS A 482 -13.65 -4.58 9.85
C LYS A 482 -12.29 -4.75 10.53
N SER A 483 -12.18 -4.50 11.83
CA SER A 483 -10.93 -4.70 12.59
C SER A 483 -10.63 -6.17 12.89
N ARG A 484 -11.65 -7.05 12.86
CA ARG A 484 -11.52 -8.47 13.30
C ARG A 484 -10.48 -9.26 12.54
N ALA A 485 -10.35 -9.05 11.23
CA ALA A 485 -9.40 -9.82 10.42
C ALA A 485 -7.95 -9.63 10.92
N LEU A 486 -7.56 -8.37 11.19
CA LEU A 486 -6.23 -8.05 11.71
C LEU A 486 -6.06 -8.51 13.17
N ARG A 487 -7.07 -8.33 14.01
CA ARG A 487 -7.03 -8.77 15.42
C ARG A 487 -6.88 -10.29 15.51
N ARG A 488 -7.66 -11.04 14.73
CA ARG A 488 -7.53 -12.49 14.63
C ARG A 488 -6.17 -12.92 14.08
N ALA A 489 -5.67 -12.21 13.05
CA ALA A 489 -4.33 -12.47 12.53
C ALA A 489 -3.24 -12.25 13.59
N ALA A 490 -3.41 -11.26 14.50
CA ALA A 490 -2.50 -11.04 15.62
C ALA A 490 -2.55 -12.19 16.64
N GLU A 491 -3.75 -12.68 16.97
CA GLU A 491 -3.96 -13.84 17.85
C GLU A 491 -3.31 -15.11 17.28
N ASP A 492 -3.47 -15.36 15.97
CA ASP A 492 -2.95 -16.54 15.29
C ASP A 492 -1.45 -16.41 14.91
N ALA A 493 -0.82 -15.24 15.07
CA ALA A 493 0.56 -14.99 14.64
C ALA A 493 1.59 -15.91 15.34
N GLY A 494 1.28 -16.37 16.55
CA GLY A 494 2.11 -17.33 17.29
C GLY A 494 2.38 -18.63 16.53
N LEU A 495 1.46 -19.07 15.66
CA LEU A 495 1.62 -20.24 14.80
C LEU A 495 2.76 -20.10 13.80
N PHE A 496 3.11 -18.86 13.41
CA PHE A 496 4.14 -18.55 12.43
C PHE A 496 5.46 -18.08 13.06
N ALA A 497 5.45 -17.85 14.36
CA ALA A 497 6.61 -17.42 15.13
C ALA A 497 7.41 -18.60 15.70
N ARG A 498 6.78 -19.79 15.84
CA ARG A 498 7.39 -21.01 16.38
C ARG A 498 7.68 -22.05 15.29
N ARG A 499 8.68 -22.93 15.50
CA ARG A 499 8.69 -24.25 14.86
C ARG A 499 7.51 -25.05 15.43
N GLY A 500 6.61 -25.53 14.57
CA GLY A 500 5.64 -26.51 14.98
C GLY A 500 6.38 -27.73 15.54
N ASN A 501 6.15 -28.07 16.79
CA ASN A 501 6.40 -29.42 17.25
C ASN A 501 5.38 -30.27 16.47
N GLY A 502 5.88 -30.96 15.42
CA GLY A 502 5.12 -31.96 14.66
C GLY A 502 4.78 -33.16 15.55
#